data_ae3fa55f3db5e66acc8f42e9bff3cc17
#
_entry.id   ae3fa55f3db5e66acc8f42e9bff3cc17
#
_cell.length_a   1.000
_cell.length_b   1.000
_cell.length_c   1.000
_cell.angle_alpha   90.00
_cell.angle_beta   90.00
_cell.angle_gamma   90.00
#
_symmetry.space_group_name_H-M   'P 1'
#
loop_
_entity.id
_entity.type
_entity.pdbx_description
1 polymer ?
#
loop_
_entity_poly.entity_id
_entity_poly.type
_entity_poly.pdbx_seq_one_letter_code
_entity_poly.pdbx_strand_id
1 'polypeptide(L)' 'QVKLLIEKVDERLELLRAQLTDLETTITELTEIRQLADERLRNGTPEGETA' A
#
# COMPACT_ATOMS: atom_id res chain seq x y z
N GLN A 1 19.95 -28.16 -13.12
CA GLN A 1 18.90 -28.89 -12.41
C GLN A 1 17.59 -28.15 -12.46
N VAL A 2 16.67 -28.70 -13.21
CA VAL A 2 15.37 -28.03 -13.36
C VAL A 2 14.62 -28.00 -12.05
N LYS A 3 14.69 -29.09 -11.30
CA LYS A 3 13.98 -29.16 -10.04
C LYS A 3 14.47 -28.11 -9.06
N LEU A 4 15.76 -27.93 -8.96
CA LEU A 4 16.32 -26.92 -8.09
C LEU A 4 15.93 -25.53 -8.55
N LEU A 5 15.91 -25.32 -9.84
CA LEU A 5 15.50 -24.04 -10.40
C LEU A 5 14.05 -23.71 -10.02
N ILE A 6 13.17 -24.70 -10.13
CA ILE A 6 11.77 -24.50 -9.79
C ILE A 6 11.63 -24.12 -8.32
N GLU A 7 12.37 -24.79 -7.44
CA GLU A 7 12.29 -24.49 -6.02
C GLU A 7 12.72 -23.07 -5.74
N LYS A 8 13.78 -22.62 -6.37
CA LYS A 8 14.26 -21.26 -6.14
C LYS A 8 13.30 -20.22 -6.68
N VAL A 9 12.73 -20.51 -7.84
CA VAL A 9 11.74 -19.60 -8.41
C VAL A 9 10.51 -19.51 -7.49
N ASP A 10 10.07 -20.64 -6.97
CA ASP A 10 8.92 -20.66 -6.08
C ASP A 10 9.18 -19.86 -4.83
N GLU A 11 10.37 -19.98 -4.24
CA GLU A 11 10.71 -19.22 -3.07
C GLU A 11 10.67 -17.73 -3.37
N ARG A 12 11.19 -17.35 -4.53
CA ARG A 12 11.20 -15.94 -4.90
C ARG A 12 9.80 -15.42 -5.12
N LEU A 13 8.95 -16.24 -5.72
CA LEU A 13 7.57 -15.84 -5.95
C LEU A 13 6.84 -15.62 -4.65
N GLU A 14 7.08 -16.46 -3.66
CA GLU A 14 6.44 -16.28 -2.36
C GLU A 14 6.86 -14.98 -1.72
N LEU A 15 8.15 -14.68 -1.80
CA LEU A 15 8.65 -13.44 -1.24
C LEU A 15 8.04 -12.23 -1.94
N LEU A 16 7.98 -12.28 -3.26
CA LEU A 16 7.42 -11.17 -4.03
C LEU A 16 5.93 -10.99 -3.76
N ARG A 17 5.21 -12.07 -3.57
CA ARG A 17 3.78 -11.98 -3.25
C ARG A 17 3.56 -11.36 -1.89
N ALA A 18 4.43 -11.69 -0.93
CA ALA A 18 4.33 -11.06 0.38
C ALA A 18 4.57 -9.57 0.28
N GLN A 19 5.56 -9.16 -0.51
CA GLN A 19 5.83 -7.75 -0.72
C GLN A 19 4.68 -7.05 -1.43
N LEU A 20 4.06 -7.73 -2.38
CA LEU A 20 2.92 -7.16 -3.08
C LEU A 20 1.77 -6.92 -2.11
N THR A 21 1.50 -7.88 -1.24
CA THR A 21 0.45 -7.71 -0.24
C THR A 21 0.74 -6.53 0.67
N ASP A 22 1.99 -6.39 1.09
CA ASP A 22 2.38 -5.26 1.93
C ASP A 22 2.15 -3.94 1.20
N LEU A 23 2.52 -3.89 -0.06
CA LEU A 23 2.33 -2.66 -0.84
C LEU A 23 0.86 -2.34 -1.01
N GLU A 24 0.04 -3.34 -1.26
CA GLU A 24 -1.39 -3.13 -1.40
C GLU A 24 -2.00 -2.59 -0.11
N THR A 25 -1.57 -3.14 1.02
CA THR A 25 -2.04 -2.65 2.30
C THR A 25 -1.64 -1.18 2.50
N THR A 26 -0.41 -0.86 2.17
CA THR A 26 0.08 0.50 2.32
C THR A 26 -0.70 1.47 1.42
N ILE A 27 -0.96 1.05 0.20
CA ILE A 27 -1.73 1.89 -0.73
C ILE A 27 -3.13 2.15 -0.18
N THR A 28 -3.75 1.12 0.36
CA THR A 28 -5.08 1.27 0.96
C THR A 28 -5.05 2.25 2.11
N GLU A 29 -4.07 2.12 2.99
CA GLU A 29 -3.97 3.01 4.14
C GLU A 29 -3.74 4.45 3.72
N LEU A 30 -2.86 4.66 2.76
CA LEU A 30 -2.58 6.01 2.29
C LEU A 30 -3.78 6.60 1.57
N THR A 31 -4.50 5.78 0.82
CA THR A 31 -5.70 6.24 0.14
C THR A 31 -6.75 6.69 1.14
N GLU A 32 -6.90 5.96 2.23
CA GLU A 32 -7.86 6.33 3.27
C GLU A 32 -7.47 7.63 3.93
N ILE A 33 -6.18 7.80 4.21
CA ILE A 33 -5.71 9.05 4.80
C ILE A 33 -5.97 10.21 3.87
N ARG A 34 -5.72 10.01 2.58
CA ARG A 34 -5.95 11.05 1.61
C ARG A 34 -7.41 11.42 1.53
N GLN A 35 -8.29 10.42 1.60
CA GLN A 35 -9.72 10.70 1.57
C GLN A 35 -10.17 11.48 2.78
N LEU A 36 -9.65 11.14 3.94
CA LEU A 36 -10.01 11.89 5.15
C LEU A 36 -9.54 13.34 5.06
N ALA A 37 -8.34 13.54 4.56
CA ALA A 37 -7.82 14.90 4.41
C ALA A 37 -8.65 15.68 3.40
N ASP A 38 -9.03 15.02 2.31
CA ASP A 38 -9.83 15.67 1.30
C ASP A 38 -11.19 16.06 1.82
N GLU A 39 -11.80 15.21 2.62
CA GLU A 39 -13.10 15.52 3.22
C GLU A 39 -13.00 16.71 4.15
N ARG A 40 -11.93 16.80 4.92
CA ARG A 40 -11.74 17.94 5.80
C ARG A 40 -11.61 19.23 5.01
N LEU A 41 -10.88 19.20 3.92
CA LEU A 41 -10.77 20.37 3.08
C LEU A 41 -12.11 20.78 2.53
N ARG A 42 -12.89 19.82 2.08
CA ARG A 42 -14.19 20.12 1.50
C ARG A 42 -15.15 20.68 2.53
N ASN A 43 -15.05 20.18 3.75
CA ASN A 43 -15.93 20.64 4.80
C ASN A 43 -15.51 21.98 5.38
N GLY A 44 -14.48 22.59 4.81
CA GLY A 44 -14.06 23.88 5.24
C GLY A 44 -13.50 23.87 6.64
N THR A 45 -12.62 22.94 6.91
CA THR A 45 -12.06 22.78 8.23
C THR A 45 -11.30 24.04 8.63
N PRO A 46 -11.66 24.66 9.71
CA PRO A 46 -11.06 25.94 10.08
C PRO A 46 -9.56 25.86 10.32
N GLU A 47 -9.11 24.79 10.95
CA GLU A 47 -7.70 24.74 11.25
C GLU A 47 -6.87 24.69 9.98
N GLY A 48 -7.37 24.04 8.95
CA GLY A 48 -6.67 24.05 7.69
C GLY A 48 -6.59 25.41 7.08
N GLU A 49 -7.62 26.18 7.27
CA GLU A 49 -7.67 27.53 6.72
C GLU A 49 -6.79 28.47 7.48
N THR A 50 -6.82 28.33 8.77
CA THR A 50 -6.03 29.22 9.60
C THR A 50 -4.55 29.00 9.41
N ALA A 51 -4.20 27.86 8.97
CA ALA A 51 -2.80 27.57 8.78
C ALA A 51 -2.18 28.38 7.66
#